data_f6feb5029b13462257937cbc6bb64503
#
_entry.id   f6feb5029b13462257937cbc6bb64503
#
_cell.length_a   1.000
_cell.length_b   1.000
_cell.length_c   1.000
_cell.angle_alpha   90.00
_cell.angle_beta   90.00
_cell.angle_gamma   90.00
#
_symmetry.space_group_name_H-M   'P 1'
#
loop_
_entity.id
_entity.type
_entity.pdbx_description
1 polymer ?
#
loop_
_entity_poly.entity_id
_entity_poly.type
_entity_poly.pdbx_seq_one_letter_code
_entity_poly.pdbx_strand_id
1 'polypeptide(L)'
;RGMIDRGVQVTTSSGSSASPIAQTVMMYLLALTRDLPGWLQAQAERRWDQRAITELDGLTVGVVGMGPIGCEIARLSAAFGMRPIGMRRTVRGDEPCETWTLDRLAELARTVDVLVLAIPLSGETRGLVDASILGALRPGALFVNIARGEVVDEDALVDALSSGHLGGAGLDVFAVEPLPEDSPLWTLPNVIVTPHSSGTTTRSHERAFEIFLDNLSRREAGEPLRNLA
;
A
#
# COMPACT_ATOMS: atom_id res chain seq x y z
N ARG A 1 -24.98 8.97 -3.24
CA ARG A 1 -25.79 8.88 -4.48
C ARG A 1 -26.89 9.94 -4.52
N GLY A 2 -27.76 10.09 -3.52
CA GLY A 2 -28.91 11.01 -3.59
C GLY A 2 -28.62 12.50 -3.83
N MET A 3 -27.42 13.03 -3.61
CA MET A 3 -27.05 14.40 -3.98
C MET A 3 -26.65 14.50 -5.46
N ILE A 4 -25.92 13.53 -5.96
CA ILE A 4 -25.51 13.48 -7.38
C ILE A 4 -26.74 13.37 -8.27
N ASP A 5 -27.71 12.52 -7.88
CA ASP A 5 -28.98 12.34 -8.59
C ASP A 5 -29.85 13.62 -8.66
N ARG A 6 -29.55 14.60 -7.80
CA ARG A 6 -30.18 15.96 -7.80
C ARG A 6 -29.37 17.02 -8.56
N GLY A 7 -28.33 16.62 -9.28
CA GLY A 7 -27.47 17.53 -10.02
C GLY A 7 -26.44 18.28 -9.16
N VAL A 8 -26.23 17.85 -7.90
CA VAL A 8 -25.19 18.44 -7.04
C VAL A 8 -23.84 17.88 -7.47
N GLN A 9 -22.91 18.76 -7.79
CA GLN A 9 -21.53 18.36 -8.06
C GLN A 9 -20.83 18.01 -6.75
N VAL A 10 -20.35 16.76 -6.64
CA VAL A 10 -19.63 16.25 -5.48
C VAL A 10 -18.18 16.01 -5.89
N THR A 11 -17.24 16.60 -5.15
CA THR A 11 -15.80 16.37 -5.35
C THR A 11 -15.20 15.71 -4.11
N THR A 12 -14.12 14.97 -4.30
CA THR A 12 -13.37 14.32 -3.21
C THR A 12 -12.00 14.97 -3.06
N SER A 13 -11.36 14.74 -1.91
CA SER A 13 -9.96 15.13 -1.66
C SER A 13 -8.96 14.08 -2.16
N SER A 14 -9.32 13.31 -3.22
CA SER A 14 -8.45 12.28 -3.79
C SER A 14 -7.06 12.85 -4.11
N GLY A 15 -6.02 12.14 -3.68
CA GLY A 15 -4.62 12.56 -3.83
C GLY A 15 -4.04 13.30 -2.62
N SER A 16 -4.86 13.85 -1.71
CA SER A 16 -4.35 14.58 -0.52
C SER A 16 -3.46 13.73 0.39
N SER A 17 -3.72 12.42 0.45
CA SER A 17 -2.98 11.46 1.26
C SER A 17 -1.98 10.61 0.46
N ALA A 18 -1.76 10.89 -0.83
CA ALA A 18 -0.89 10.07 -1.66
C ALA A 18 0.56 10.05 -1.14
N SER A 19 1.14 11.21 -0.89
CA SER A 19 2.51 11.31 -0.40
C SER A 19 2.72 10.66 0.99
N PRO A 20 1.93 10.96 2.03
CA PRO A 20 2.15 10.33 3.34
C PRO A 20 1.95 8.82 3.32
N ILE A 21 0.97 8.30 2.59
CA ILE A 21 0.76 6.85 2.46
C ILE A 21 1.95 6.20 1.75
N ALA A 22 2.43 6.79 0.65
CA ALA A 22 3.60 6.28 -0.04
C ALA A 22 4.87 6.30 0.85
N GLN A 23 5.05 7.33 1.70
CA GLN A 23 6.13 7.37 2.69
C GLN A 23 5.99 6.26 3.73
N THR A 24 4.76 5.94 4.17
CA THR A 24 4.52 4.80 5.09
C THR A 24 4.91 3.47 4.43
N VAL A 25 4.59 3.28 3.15
CA VAL A 25 5.05 2.10 2.40
C VAL A 25 6.58 2.01 2.39
N MET A 26 7.28 3.11 2.07
CA MET A 26 8.75 3.13 2.10
C MET A 26 9.31 2.88 3.50
N MET A 27 8.67 3.39 4.55
CA MET A 27 9.02 3.10 5.94
C MET A 27 8.94 1.60 6.23
N TYR A 28 7.85 0.92 5.85
CA TYR A 28 7.73 -0.53 6.00
C TYR A 28 8.84 -1.28 5.27
N LEU A 29 9.07 -0.94 4.00
CA LEU A 29 10.08 -1.62 3.19
C LEU A 29 11.49 -1.44 3.78
N LEU A 30 11.86 -0.23 4.19
CA LEU A 30 13.14 0.03 4.83
C LEU A 30 13.25 -0.67 6.19
N ALA A 31 12.20 -0.65 7.02
CA ALA A 31 12.22 -1.29 8.32
C ALA A 31 12.34 -2.82 8.21
N LEU A 32 11.64 -3.44 7.26
CA LEU A 32 11.67 -4.88 7.05
C LEU A 32 13.00 -5.34 6.43
N THR A 33 13.47 -4.67 5.37
CA THR A 33 14.72 -5.05 4.70
C THR A 33 15.97 -4.79 5.54
N ARG A 34 15.90 -3.86 6.50
CA ARG A 34 16.97 -3.56 7.46
C ARG A 34 16.83 -4.32 8.78
N ASP A 35 15.75 -5.09 8.96
CA ASP A 35 15.40 -5.73 10.22
C ASP A 35 15.45 -4.74 11.42
N LEU A 36 14.79 -3.60 11.24
CA LEU A 36 14.70 -2.58 12.30
C LEU A 36 14.12 -3.12 13.61
N PRO A 37 13.06 -3.98 13.63
CA PRO A 37 12.58 -4.59 14.85
C PRO A 37 13.66 -5.38 15.60
N GLY A 38 14.43 -6.20 14.89
CA GLY A 38 15.53 -6.97 15.49
C GLY A 38 16.67 -6.07 16.03
N TRP A 39 16.97 -4.96 15.35
CA TRP A 39 17.95 -4.00 15.90
C TRP A 39 17.44 -3.25 17.13
N LEU A 40 16.15 -2.90 17.19
CA LEU A 40 15.56 -2.28 18.37
C LEU A 40 15.58 -3.23 19.57
N GLN A 41 15.31 -4.52 19.34
CA GLN A 41 15.45 -5.55 20.37
C GLN A 41 16.92 -5.69 20.83
N ALA A 42 17.87 -5.81 19.91
CA ALA A 42 19.29 -5.87 20.22
C ALA A 42 19.77 -4.67 21.01
N GLN A 43 19.28 -3.47 20.66
CA GLN A 43 19.56 -2.23 21.41
C GLN A 43 19.02 -2.29 22.85
N ALA A 44 17.79 -2.79 23.05
CA ALA A 44 17.21 -2.97 24.38
C ALA A 44 18.02 -3.94 25.24
N GLU A 45 18.54 -5.00 24.62
CA GLU A 45 19.41 -6.01 25.23
C GLU A 45 20.87 -5.56 25.38
N ARG A 46 21.24 -4.37 24.90
CA ARG A 46 22.62 -3.83 24.85
C ARG A 46 23.57 -4.77 24.09
N ARG A 47 23.07 -5.46 23.07
CA ARG A 47 23.80 -6.39 22.22
C ARG A 47 24.27 -5.67 20.96
N TRP A 48 25.59 -5.67 20.71
CA TRP A 48 26.15 -5.20 19.46
C TRP A 48 25.91 -6.25 18.36
N ASP A 49 24.86 -6.08 17.57
CA ASP A 49 24.44 -7.05 16.57
C ASP A 49 24.74 -6.54 15.16
N GLN A 50 25.83 -7.04 14.59
CA GLN A 50 26.25 -6.73 13.23
C GLN A 50 25.82 -7.84 12.28
N ARG A 51 24.96 -7.49 11.31
CA ARG A 51 24.42 -8.44 10.33
C ARG A 51 24.36 -7.85 8.93
N ALA A 52 24.34 -8.70 7.91
CA ALA A 52 24.02 -8.29 6.56
C ALA A 52 22.54 -7.93 6.45
N ILE A 53 22.24 -6.93 5.64
CA ILE A 53 20.89 -6.41 5.40
C ILE A 53 20.59 -6.46 3.90
N THR A 54 19.31 -6.43 3.55
CA THR A 54 18.86 -6.36 2.15
C THR A 54 18.73 -4.91 1.71
N GLU A 55 19.16 -4.60 0.50
CA GLU A 55 18.97 -3.30 -0.14
C GLU A 55 17.67 -3.28 -0.94
N LEU A 56 17.06 -2.10 -1.09
CA LEU A 56 15.89 -1.93 -1.96
C LEU A 56 16.29 -1.84 -3.43
N ASP A 57 17.50 -1.37 -3.71
CA ASP A 57 18.03 -1.24 -5.07
C ASP A 57 17.99 -2.58 -5.80
N GLY A 58 17.49 -2.56 -7.03
CA GLY A 58 17.34 -3.75 -7.87
C GLY A 58 16.12 -4.63 -7.58
N LEU A 59 15.41 -4.46 -6.44
CA LEU A 59 14.18 -5.22 -6.16
C LEU A 59 13.04 -4.79 -7.09
N THR A 60 12.18 -5.74 -7.43
CA THR A 60 10.96 -5.48 -8.20
C THR A 60 9.78 -5.32 -7.24
N VAL A 61 9.04 -4.22 -7.36
CA VAL A 61 7.83 -3.95 -6.56
C VAL A 61 6.58 -3.95 -7.44
N GLY A 62 5.61 -4.80 -7.11
CA GLY A 62 4.28 -4.80 -7.70
C GLY A 62 3.34 -3.88 -6.93
N VAL A 63 2.71 -2.93 -7.60
CA VAL A 63 1.76 -1.99 -6.98
C VAL A 63 0.37 -2.25 -7.55
N VAL A 64 -0.50 -2.89 -6.76
CA VAL A 64 -1.87 -3.19 -7.14
C VAL A 64 -2.76 -2.00 -6.85
N GLY A 65 -3.16 -1.29 -7.91
CA GLY A 65 -3.93 -0.06 -7.85
C GLY A 65 -3.10 1.19 -8.20
N MET A 66 -3.19 1.64 -9.46
CA MET A 66 -2.49 2.83 -9.99
C MET A 66 -3.39 4.06 -9.95
N GLY A 67 -3.92 4.38 -8.75
CA GLY A 67 -4.49 5.68 -8.41
C GLY A 67 -3.40 6.66 -7.94
N PRO A 68 -3.76 7.84 -7.40
CA PRO A 68 -2.78 8.82 -6.91
C PRO A 68 -1.77 8.22 -5.91
N ILE A 69 -2.24 7.33 -5.01
CA ILE A 69 -1.39 6.65 -4.02
C ILE A 69 -0.42 5.69 -4.72
N GLY A 70 -0.92 4.80 -5.57
CA GLY A 70 -0.08 3.82 -6.26
C GLY A 70 0.95 4.45 -7.19
N CYS A 71 0.59 5.53 -7.90
CA CYS A 71 1.53 6.28 -8.71
C CYS A 71 2.66 6.91 -7.87
N GLU A 72 2.33 7.44 -6.68
CA GLU A 72 3.33 8.01 -5.78
C GLU A 72 4.22 6.92 -5.15
N ILE A 73 3.66 5.74 -4.81
CA ILE A 73 4.44 4.57 -4.38
C ILE A 73 5.42 4.16 -5.48
N ALA A 74 4.97 4.02 -6.73
CA ALA A 74 5.83 3.66 -7.85
C ALA A 74 6.96 4.67 -8.06
N ARG A 75 6.66 5.97 -7.98
CA ARG A 75 7.64 7.05 -8.10
C ARG A 75 8.70 7.00 -6.99
N LEU A 76 8.30 6.83 -5.73
CA LEU A 76 9.24 6.71 -4.61
C LEU A 76 10.06 5.42 -4.72
N SER A 77 9.45 4.30 -5.05
CA SER A 77 10.16 3.03 -5.25
C SER A 77 11.25 3.16 -6.31
N ALA A 78 10.95 3.79 -7.44
CA ALA A 78 11.95 4.05 -8.48
C ALA A 78 13.10 4.95 -7.98
N ALA A 79 12.81 5.94 -7.12
CA ALA A 79 13.84 6.80 -6.52
C ALA A 79 14.77 6.04 -5.54
N PHE A 80 14.33 4.89 -5.01
CA PHE A 80 15.15 3.98 -4.22
C PHE A 80 15.81 2.86 -5.05
N GLY A 81 15.83 2.99 -6.38
CA GLY A 81 16.46 2.02 -7.28
C GLY A 81 15.64 0.75 -7.53
N MET A 82 14.39 0.68 -7.04
CA MET A 82 13.51 -0.45 -7.30
C MET A 82 12.92 -0.37 -8.72
N ARG A 83 12.45 -1.50 -9.24
CA ARG A 83 11.70 -1.60 -10.49
C ARG A 83 10.20 -1.73 -10.22
N PRO A 84 9.39 -0.66 -10.30
CA PRO A 84 7.97 -0.73 -10.09
C PRO A 84 7.24 -1.33 -11.32
N ILE A 85 6.25 -2.20 -11.04
CA ILE A 85 5.26 -2.69 -11.99
C ILE A 85 3.88 -2.39 -11.39
N GLY A 86 3.10 -1.57 -12.07
CA GLY A 86 1.76 -1.19 -11.64
C GLY A 86 0.69 -2.17 -12.10
N MET A 87 -0.43 -2.22 -11.39
CA MET A 87 -1.66 -2.87 -11.85
C MET A 87 -2.87 -1.98 -11.72
N ARG A 88 -3.75 -2.03 -12.72
CA ARG A 88 -5.06 -1.36 -12.68
C ARG A 88 -6.04 -2.05 -13.63
N ARG A 89 -7.35 -1.76 -13.44
CA ARG A 89 -8.40 -2.34 -14.31
C ARG A 89 -8.22 -1.99 -15.78
N THR A 90 -7.92 -0.72 -16.09
CA THR A 90 -7.73 -0.22 -17.45
C THR A 90 -6.45 0.60 -17.49
N VAL A 91 -5.46 0.14 -18.23
CA VAL A 91 -4.20 0.86 -18.45
C VAL A 91 -4.48 2.11 -19.30
N ARG A 92 -3.93 3.25 -18.87
CA ARG A 92 -4.16 4.56 -19.52
C ARG A 92 -2.99 4.97 -20.42
N GLY A 93 -1.76 4.49 -20.11
CA GLY A 93 -0.54 4.84 -20.82
C GLY A 93 0.15 6.10 -20.30
N ASP A 94 -0.38 6.70 -19.22
CA ASP A 94 0.20 7.85 -18.51
C ASP A 94 0.76 7.47 -17.11
N GLU A 95 0.79 6.18 -16.81
CA GLU A 95 1.31 5.68 -15.54
C GLU A 95 2.84 5.87 -15.44
N PRO A 96 3.39 6.09 -14.23
CA PRO A 96 4.81 6.36 -14.04
C PRO A 96 5.72 5.14 -14.20
N CYS A 97 5.16 3.95 -14.49
CA CYS A 97 5.87 2.70 -14.67
C CYS A 97 5.13 1.75 -15.61
N GLU A 98 5.77 0.66 -16.00
CA GLU A 98 5.11 -0.46 -16.68
C GLU A 98 3.86 -0.87 -15.90
N THR A 99 2.70 -0.96 -16.56
CA THR A 99 1.43 -1.22 -15.90
C THR A 99 0.67 -2.32 -16.60
N TRP A 100 0.17 -3.29 -15.83
CA TRP A 100 -0.58 -4.45 -16.30
C TRP A 100 -2.05 -4.37 -15.87
N THR A 101 -2.88 -5.19 -16.49
CA THR A 101 -4.27 -5.39 -16.09
C THR A 101 -4.39 -6.43 -14.98
N LEU A 102 -5.48 -6.37 -14.17
CA LEU A 102 -5.63 -7.18 -12.96
C LEU A 102 -5.70 -8.70 -13.21
N ASP A 103 -6.09 -9.13 -14.40
CA ASP A 103 -6.08 -10.54 -14.81
C ASP A 103 -4.69 -11.18 -14.80
N ARG A 104 -3.62 -10.37 -14.82
CA ARG A 104 -2.24 -10.83 -14.72
C ARG A 104 -1.70 -10.83 -13.28
N LEU A 105 -2.55 -10.74 -12.25
CA LEU A 105 -2.09 -10.65 -10.85
C LEU A 105 -1.23 -11.85 -10.43
N ALA A 106 -1.60 -13.08 -10.84
CA ALA A 106 -0.81 -14.26 -10.52
C ALA A 106 0.57 -14.27 -11.23
N GLU A 107 0.68 -13.66 -12.40
CA GLU A 107 1.96 -13.45 -13.07
C GLU A 107 2.80 -12.41 -12.35
N LEU A 108 2.19 -11.30 -11.94
CA LEU A 108 2.86 -10.28 -11.13
C LEU A 108 3.42 -10.89 -9.84
N ALA A 109 2.61 -11.66 -9.10
CA ALA A 109 3.03 -12.29 -7.84
C ALA A 109 4.31 -13.13 -8.01
N ARG A 110 4.44 -13.89 -9.12
CA ARG A 110 5.66 -14.69 -9.41
C ARG A 110 6.87 -13.83 -9.80
N THR A 111 6.64 -12.57 -10.16
CA THR A 111 7.68 -11.69 -10.74
C THR A 111 8.31 -10.79 -9.68
N VAL A 112 7.56 -10.41 -8.65
CA VAL A 112 7.95 -9.35 -7.73
C VAL A 112 8.61 -9.86 -6.45
N ASP A 113 9.46 -9.03 -5.88
CA ASP A 113 10.08 -9.23 -4.57
C ASP A 113 9.26 -8.53 -3.47
N VAL A 114 8.40 -7.58 -3.86
CA VAL A 114 7.50 -6.85 -2.97
C VAL A 114 6.14 -6.72 -3.63
N LEU A 115 5.05 -7.03 -2.92
CA LEU A 115 3.68 -6.76 -3.37
C LEU A 115 3.03 -5.70 -2.47
N VAL A 116 2.57 -4.59 -3.05
CA VAL A 116 1.89 -3.49 -2.35
C VAL A 116 0.46 -3.36 -2.84
N LEU A 117 -0.50 -3.36 -1.92
CA LEU A 117 -1.91 -3.14 -2.21
C LEU A 117 -2.30 -1.68 -1.96
N ALA A 118 -2.77 -1.01 -3.02
CA ALA A 118 -3.26 0.37 -3.02
C ALA A 118 -4.57 0.49 -3.82
N ILE A 119 -5.38 -0.57 -3.83
CA ILE A 119 -6.62 -0.70 -4.59
C ILE A 119 -7.84 -0.52 -3.67
N PRO A 120 -8.92 0.16 -4.09
CA PRO A 120 -10.12 0.28 -3.27
C PRO A 120 -10.83 -1.06 -3.11
N LEU A 121 -11.50 -1.25 -1.97
CA LEU A 121 -12.39 -2.40 -1.75
C LEU A 121 -13.65 -2.26 -2.62
N SER A 122 -13.98 -3.32 -3.31
CA SER A 122 -15.20 -3.48 -4.11
C SER A 122 -15.61 -4.95 -4.12
N GLY A 123 -16.74 -5.29 -4.75
CA GLY A 123 -17.12 -6.70 -4.93
C GLY A 123 -16.10 -7.51 -5.75
N GLU A 124 -15.36 -6.86 -6.65
CA GLU A 124 -14.34 -7.51 -7.49
C GLU A 124 -12.97 -7.63 -6.81
N THR A 125 -12.70 -6.80 -5.80
CA THR A 125 -11.40 -6.76 -5.11
C THR A 125 -11.43 -7.37 -3.71
N ARG A 126 -12.59 -7.75 -3.20
CA ARG A 126 -12.73 -8.50 -1.95
C ARG A 126 -12.11 -9.90 -2.12
N GLY A 127 -11.16 -10.23 -1.24
CA GLY A 127 -10.42 -11.49 -1.31
C GLY A 127 -9.58 -11.65 -2.58
N LEU A 128 -9.22 -10.54 -3.23
CA LEU A 128 -8.41 -10.54 -4.46
C LEU A 128 -7.06 -11.22 -4.26
N VAL A 129 -6.48 -11.06 -3.08
CA VAL A 129 -5.21 -11.69 -2.69
C VAL A 129 -5.53 -12.84 -1.74
N ASP A 130 -5.76 -14.00 -2.31
CA ASP A 130 -6.05 -15.25 -1.62
C ASP A 130 -4.77 -16.09 -1.36
N ALA A 131 -4.95 -17.27 -0.78
CA ALA A 131 -3.85 -18.22 -0.54
C ALA A 131 -3.06 -18.56 -1.81
N SER A 132 -3.71 -18.59 -2.99
CA SER A 132 -3.06 -18.92 -4.26
C SER A 132 -2.13 -17.80 -4.72
N ILE A 133 -2.54 -16.54 -4.54
CA ILE A 133 -1.72 -15.36 -4.88
C ILE A 133 -0.57 -15.22 -3.88
N LEU A 134 -0.85 -15.38 -2.57
CA LEU A 134 0.19 -15.34 -1.53
C LEU A 134 1.23 -16.46 -1.75
N GLY A 135 0.79 -17.68 -2.04
CA GLY A 135 1.68 -18.81 -2.36
C GLY A 135 2.43 -18.66 -3.69
N ALA A 136 1.96 -17.82 -4.62
CA ALA A 136 2.65 -17.54 -5.86
C ALA A 136 3.77 -16.49 -5.70
N LEU A 137 3.79 -15.72 -4.62
CA LEU A 137 4.89 -14.81 -4.31
C LEU A 137 6.19 -15.60 -4.11
N ARG A 138 7.30 -14.97 -4.41
CA ARG A 138 8.63 -15.59 -4.21
C ARG A 138 8.87 -15.84 -2.73
N PRO A 139 9.53 -16.96 -2.35
CA PRO A 139 9.98 -17.15 -0.97
C PRO A 139 10.81 -15.95 -0.50
N GLY A 140 10.45 -15.41 0.67
CA GLY A 140 11.08 -14.21 1.23
C GLY A 140 10.53 -12.89 0.70
N ALA A 141 9.53 -12.89 -0.18
CA ALA A 141 8.89 -11.67 -0.65
C ALA A 141 8.26 -10.87 0.50
N LEU A 142 8.24 -9.54 0.35
CA LEU A 142 7.58 -8.63 1.28
C LEU A 142 6.16 -8.30 0.82
N PHE A 143 5.27 -8.15 1.77
CA PHE A 143 3.88 -7.80 1.53
C PHE A 143 3.50 -6.51 2.24
N VAL A 144 2.80 -5.59 1.57
CA VAL A 144 2.33 -4.34 2.18
C VAL A 144 0.85 -4.13 1.84
N ASN A 145 0.02 -3.93 2.86
CA ASN A 145 -1.38 -3.57 2.67
C ASN A 145 -1.69 -2.21 3.31
N ILE A 146 -1.95 -1.21 2.45
CA ILE A 146 -2.45 0.13 2.82
C ILE A 146 -3.81 0.40 2.17
N ALA A 147 -4.47 -0.63 1.68
CA ALA A 147 -5.74 -0.53 0.98
C ALA A 147 -6.93 -0.74 1.93
N ARG A 148 -7.38 -1.99 2.08
CA ARG A 148 -8.38 -2.46 3.05
C ARG A 148 -8.05 -3.91 3.43
N GLY A 149 -8.33 -4.31 4.67
CA GLY A 149 -8.08 -5.69 5.13
C GLY A 149 -8.76 -6.74 4.28
N GLU A 150 -10.02 -6.54 3.96
CA GLU A 150 -10.84 -7.50 3.22
C GLU A 150 -10.44 -7.69 1.73
N VAL A 151 -9.43 -6.98 1.24
CA VAL A 151 -8.82 -7.26 -0.07
C VAL A 151 -7.97 -8.54 -0.02
N VAL A 152 -7.58 -8.96 1.17
CA VAL A 152 -6.70 -10.09 1.46
C VAL A 152 -7.47 -11.16 2.24
N ASP A 153 -7.18 -12.41 1.98
CA ASP A 153 -7.47 -13.51 2.90
C ASP A 153 -6.46 -13.42 4.06
N GLU A 154 -6.91 -12.87 5.20
CA GLU A 154 -6.04 -12.57 6.35
C GLU A 154 -5.52 -13.84 7.02
N ASP A 155 -6.30 -14.93 7.04
CA ASP A 155 -5.85 -16.22 7.58
C ASP A 155 -4.72 -16.80 6.72
N ALA A 156 -4.88 -16.77 5.40
CA ALA A 156 -3.83 -17.20 4.47
C ALA A 156 -2.57 -16.33 4.57
N LEU A 157 -2.72 -15.02 4.83
CA LEU A 157 -1.59 -14.13 5.05
C LEU A 157 -0.83 -14.49 6.34
N VAL A 158 -1.55 -14.77 7.43
CA VAL A 158 -0.96 -15.24 8.70
C VAL A 158 -0.19 -16.53 8.49
N ASP A 159 -0.74 -17.50 7.77
CA ASP A 159 -0.08 -18.77 7.46
C ASP A 159 1.21 -18.56 6.64
N ALA A 160 1.16 -17.73 5.62
CA ALA A 160 2.31 -17.40 4.77
C ALA A 160 3.45 -16.70 5.55
N LEU A 161 3.09 -15.83 6.50
CA LEU A 161 4.06 -15.14 7.37
C LEU A 161 4.63 -16.07 8.44
N SER A 162 3.79 -16.89 9.08
CA SER A 162 4.18 -17.82 10.14
C SER A 162 5.05 -18.96 9.63
N SER A 163 4.81 -19.42 8.40
CA SER A 163 5.64 -20.43 7.74
C SER A 163 6.99 -19.89 7.26
N GLY A 164 7.17 -18.57 7.23
CA GLY A 164 8.36 -17.92 6.65
C GLY A 164 8.37 -17.92 5.12
N HIS A 165 7.27 -18.29 4.45
CA HIS A 165 7.16 -18.15 3.00
C HIS A 165 7.27 -16.67 2.60
N LEU A 166 6.56 -15.78 3.29
CA LEU A 166 6.77 -14.34 3.18
C LEU A 166 7.86 -13.88 4.16
N GLY A 167 8.79 -13.07 3.68
CA GLY A 167 9.87 -12.51 4.48
C GLY A 167 9.39 -11.50 5.51
N GLY A 168 8.26 -10.84 5.26
CA GLY A 168 7.63 -9.93 6.20
C GLY A 168 6.47 -9.15 5.61
N ALA A 169 5.71 -8.47 6.47
CA ALA A 169 4.61 -7.62 6.06
C ALA A 169 4.54 -6.29 6.81
N GLY A 170 4.14 -5.23 6.08
CA GLY A 170 3.71 -3.93 6.62
C GLY A 170 2.20 -3.77 6.44
N LEU A 171 1.45 -3.71 7.54
CA LEU A 171 -0.01 -3.72 7.54
C LEU A 171 -0.57 -2.49 8.25
N ASP A 172 -1.31 -1.66 7.51
CA ASP A 172 -2.02 -0.50 8.08
C ASP A 172 -3.52 -0.78 8.25
N VAL A 173 -4.02 -1.86 7.63
CA VAL A 173 -5.45 -2.19 7.57
C VAL A 173 -5.67 -3.69 7.78
N PHE A 174 -6.83 -4.05 8.36
CA PHE A 174 -7.15 -5.40 8.80
C PHE A 174 -8.58 -5.78 8.42
N ALA A 175 -8.88 -7.09 8.38
CA ALA A 175 -10.22 -7.58 8.09
C ALA A 175 -11.24 -7.13 9.15
N VAL A 176 -10.79 -7.05 10.42
CA VAL A 176 -11.53 -6.50 11.54
C VAL A 176 -10.74 -5.36 12.16
N GLU A 177 -11.34 -4.19 12.29
CA GLU A 177 -10.72 -3.01 12.89
C GLU A 177 -11.57 -2.48 14.06
N PRO A 178 -10.98 -2.20 15.23
CA PRO A 178 -9.58 -2.39 15.61
C PRO A 178 -9.13 -3.86 15.53
N LEU A 179 -7.83 -4.09 15.21
CA LEU A 179 -7.25 -5.43 15.18
C LEU A 179 -7.48 -6.12 16.53
N PRO A 180 -8.11 -7.32 16.57
CA PRO A 180 -8.38 -8.05 17.80
C PRO A 180 -7.10 -8.31 18.62
N GLU A 181 -7.21 -8.26 19.96
CA GLU A 181 -6.07 -8.42 20.86
C GLU A 181 -5.41 -9.80 20.77
N ASP A 182 -6.16 -10.82 20.36
CA ASP A 182 -5.70 -12.20 20.16
C ASP A 182 -5.17 -12.48 18.75
N SER A 183 -5.14 -11.48 17.86
CA SER A 183 -4.61 -11.67 16.51
C SER A 183 -3.12 -12.04 16.56
N PRO A 184 -2.71 -13.10 15.83
CA PRO A 184 -1.30 -13.49 15.75
C PRO A 184 -0.42 -12.42 15.09
N LEU A 185 -1.00 -11.51 14.30
CA LEU A 185 -0.27 -10.42 13.64
C LEU A 185 0.44 -9.48 14.63
N TRP A 186 -0.01 -9.40 15.90
CA TRP A 186 0.67 -8.60 16.92
C TRP A 186 2.04 -9.14 17.34
N THR A 187 2.23 -10.45 17.24
CA THR A 187 3.40 -11.14 17.80
C THR A 187 4.36 -11.73 16.76
N LEU A 188 3.98 -11.72 15.48
CA LEU A 188 4.86 -12.16 14.40
C LEU A 188 6.05 -11.21 14.26
N PRO A 189 7.31 -11.69 14.37
CA PRO A 189 8.50 -10.83 14.40
C PRO A 189 8.79 -10.14 13.05
N ASN A 190 8.22 -10.66 11.98
CA ASN A 190 8.35 -10.16 10.60
C ASN A 190 7.15 -9.31 10.17
N VAL A 191 6.32 -8.83 11.11
CA VAL A 191 5.15 -8.00 10.82
C VAL A 191 5.29 -6.64 11.51
N ILE A 192 4.97 -5.58 10.76
CA ILE A 192 4.84 -4.22 11.28
C ILE A 192 3.39 -3.79 11.14
N VAL A 193 2.73 -3.53 12.29
CA VAL A 193 1.33 -3.09 12.37
C VAL A 193 1.27 -1.59 12.60
N THR A 194 0.42 -0.87 11.85
CA THR A 194 -0.02 0.49 12.19
C THR A 194 -1.54 0.58 12.16
N PRO A 195 -2.16 1.48 12.98
CA PRO A 195 -3.60 1.45 13.25
C PRO A 195 -4.40 2.28 12.24
N HIS A 196 -4.40 1.90 10.96
CA HIS A 196 -5.09 2.57 9.85
C HIS A 196 -4.81 4.09 9.82
N SER A 197 -3.55 4.44 9.94
CA SER A 197 -3.10 5.83 10.11
C SER A 197 -2.12 6.32 9.05
N SER A 198 -1.80 5.51 8.03
CA SER A 198 -0.83 5.85 6.98
C SER A 198 -1.13 7.17 6.25
N GLY A 199 -2.40 7.55 6.16
CA GLY A 199 -2.85 8.82 5.58
C GLY A 199 -2.98 9.98 6.56
N THR A 200 -2.87 9.72 7.88
CA THR A 200 -3.11 10.72 8.93
C THR A 200 -1.82 11.45 9.28
N THR A 201 -1.73 12.71 8.95
CA THR A 201 -0.56 13.55 9.22
C THR A 201 -0.96 14.94 9.68
N THR A 202 0.00 15.69 10.23
CA THR A 202 -0.20 17.08 10.66
C THR A 202 -0.69 18.00 9.52
N ARG A 203 -0.46 17.62 8.24
CA ARG A 203 -0.84 18.40 7.07
C ARG A 203 -2.04 17.82 6.29
N SER A 204 -2.73 16.80 6.82
CA SER A 204 -3.83 16.14 6.09
C SER A 204 -4.97 17.10 5.77
N HIS A 205 -5.38 17.92 6.74
CA HIS A 205 -6.43 18.93 6.55
C HIS A 205 -6.02 20.04 5.59
N GLU A 206 -4.77 20.51 5.70
CA GLU A 206 -4.22 21.55 4.81
C GLU A 206 -4.29 21.11 3.35
N ARG A 207 -3.77 19.92 3.02
CA ARG A 207 -3.80 19.37 1.66
C ARG A 207 -5.20 19.15 1.11
N ALA A 208 -6.12 18.68 1.96
CA ALA A 208 -7.52 18.52 1.56
C ALA A 208 -8.18 19.88 1.26
N PHE A 209 -7.85 20.89 2.07
CA PHE A 209 -8.34 22.26 1.90
C PHE A 209 -7.76 22.94 0.64
N GLU A 210 -6.49 22.69 0.30
CA GLU A 210 -5.88 23.17 -0.95
C GLU A 210 -6.64 22.64 -2.18
N ILE A 211 -7.03 21.35 -2.19
CA ILE A 211 -7.85 20.77 -3.26
C ILE A 211 -9.23 21.43 -3.33
N PHE A 212 -9.84 21.72 -2.19
CA PHE A 212 -11.12 22.42 -2.13
C PHE A 212 -11.01 23.83 -2.70
N LEU A 213 -9.99 24.60 -2.33
CA LEU A 213 -9.76 25.96 -2.85
C LEU A 213 -9.48 25.96 -4.36
N ASP A 214 -8.68 25.00 -4.86
CA ASP A 214 -8.46 24.85 -6.30
C ASP A 214 -9.79 24.58 -7.05
N ASN A 215 -10.64 23.69 -6.52
CA ASN A 215 -11.95 23.42 -7.11
C ASN A 215 -12.90 24.63 -7.06
N LEU A 216 -12.82 25.44 -6.02
CA LEU A 216 -13.59 26.68 -5.93
C LEU A 216 -13.18 27.68 -7.03
N SER A 217 -11.87 27.90 -7.19
CA SER A 217 -11.30 28.76 -8.24
C SER A 217 -11.66 28.26 -9.64
N ARG A 218 -11.58 26.94 -9.89
CA ARG A 218 -11.99 26.33 -11.16
C ARG A 218 -13.45 26.56 -11.47
N ARG A 219 -14.32 26.42 -10.47
CA ARG A 219 -15.75 26.68 -10.63
C ARG A 219 -16.02 28.12 -11.00
N GLU A 220 -15.35 29.08 -10.38
CA GLU A 220 -15.48 30.51 -10.69
C GLU A 220 -14.99 30.84 -12.12
N ALA A 221 -13.92 30.14 -12.57
CA ALA A 221 -13.38 30.28 -13.91
C ALA A 221 -14.15 29.49 -14.99
N GLY A 222 -15.17 28.69 -14.63
CA GLY A 222 -15.88 27.81 -15.56
C GLY A 222 -15.07 26.62 -16.05
N GLU A 223 -14.01 26.26 -15.32
CA GLU A 223 -13.14 25.12 -15.64
C GLU A 223 -13.68 23.79 -15.06
N PRO A 224 -13.29 22.63 -15.63
CA PRO A 224 -13.64 21.33 -15.06
C PRO A 224 -13.11 21.16 -13.64
N LEU A 225 -13.96 20.66 -12.73
CA LEU A 225 -13.56 20.36 -11.35
C LEU A 225 -12.66 19.14 -11.32
N ARG A 226 -11.71 19.11 -10.37
CA ARG A 226 -10.88 17.94 -10.05
C ARG A 226 -11.64 16.98 -9.13
N ASN A 227 -11.37 15.70 -9.27
CA ASN A 227 -11.92 14.65 -8.40
C ASN A 227 -13.45 14.67 -8.31
N LEU A 228 -14.14 14.95 -9.41
CA LEU A 228 -15.59 14.85 -9.49
C LEU A 228 -16.00 13.38 -9.32
N ALA A 229 -17.00 13.13 -8.44
CA ALA A 229 -17.51 11.80 -8.11
C ALA A 229 -18.62 11.33 -9.05
#